data_f40963734e935e2819f10a31b4e25f5a
#
_entry.id   f40963734e935e2819f10a31b4e25f5a
#
_cell.length_a   1.000
_cell.length_b   1.000
_cell.length_c   1.000
_cell.angle_alpha   90.00
_cell.angle_beta   90.00
_cell.angle_gamma   90.00
#
_symmetry.space_group_name_H-M   'P 1'
#
loop_
_entity.id
_entity.type
_entity.pdbx_description
1 polymer ?
#
loop_
_entity_poly.entity_id
_entity_poly.type
_entity_poly.pdbx_seq_one_letter_code
_entity_poly.pdbx_strand_id
1 'polypeptide(L)'
;MFSRLAKAVKMVTEGIESYTFGDMARGVQQFFWNEVCDWYVEVTKARLKGEDRLQAQRNLIFVLDTSIRLMHPLMPFVTEEIWTTCRRACSTWTPRQRGPRRGAHDRQVARARRLR
;
A
#
# COMPACT_ATOMS: atom_id res chain seq x y z
N MET A 1 -5.52 2.02 12.94
CA MET A 1 -4.72 2.56 11.83
C MET A 1 -5.53 2.81 10.55
N PHE A 2 -6.23 1.83 10.01
CA PHE A 2 -7.00 1.99 8.76
C PHE A 2 -8.03 3.14 8.78
N SER A 3 -8.72 3.37 9.88
CA SER A 3 -9.64 4.52 10.03
C SER A 3 -8.92 5.88 9.94
N ARG A 4 -7.71 5.98 10.48
CA ARG A 4 -6.87 7.18 10.39
C ARG A 4 -6.36 7.40 8.97
N LEU A 5 -5.95 6.32 8.30
CA LEU A 5 -5.55 6.35 6.90
C LEU A 5 -6.72 6.81 6.00
N ALA A 6 -7.93 6.31 6.23
CA ALA A 6 -9.13 6.75 5.50
C ALA A 6 -9.43 8.24 5.68
N LYS A 7 -9.23 8.77 6.89
CA LYS A 7 -9.35 10.22 7.15
C LYS A 7 -8.30 11.02 6.39
N ALA A 8 -7.04 10.54 6.35
CA ALA A 8 -5.98 11.20 5.61
C ALA A 8 -6.28 11.22 4.10
N VAL A 9 -6.77 10.10 3.54
CA VAL A 9 -7.21 10.05 2.13
C VAL A 9 -8.31 11.07 1.85
N LYS A 10 -9.34 11.13 2.70
CA LYS A 10 -10.43 12.09 2.56
C LYS A 10 -9.94 13.53 2.60
N MET A 11 -9.09 13.86 3.57
CA MET A 11 -8.49 15.19 3.72
C MET A 11 -7.69 15.61 2.47
N VAL A 12 -6.91 14.67 1.90
CA VAL A 12 -6.16 14.95 0.67
C VAL A 12 -7.10 15.19 -0.51
N THR A 13 -8.14 14.38 -0.66
CA THR A 13 -9.12 14.53 -1.72
C THR A 13 -9.84 15.88 -1.63
N GLU A 14 -10.34 16.22 -0.45
CA GLU A 14 -11.00 17.51 -0.19
C GLU A 14 -10.04 18.69 -0.40
N GLY A 15 -8.77 18.55 0.02
CA GLY A 15 -7.74 19.58 -0.17
C GLY A 15 -7.39 19.83 -1.63
N ILE A 16 -7.43 18.81 -2.46
CA ILE A 16 -7.25 18.94 -3.93
C ILE A 16 -8.47 19.62 -4.56
N GLU A 17 -9.68 19.20 -4.21
CA GLU A 17 -10.93 19.75 -4.72
C GLU A 17 -11.13 21.22 -4.35
N SER A 18 -10.73 21.61 -3.14
CA SER A 18 -10.83 22.98 -2.62
C SER A 18 -9.61 23.86 -2.90
N TYR A 19 -8.58 23.32 -3.58
CA TYR A 19 -7.31 23.99 -3.85
C TYR A 19 -6.57 24.50 -2.60
N THR A 20 -6.81 23.87 -1.44
CA THR A 20 -6.16 24.21 -0.16
C THR A 20 -4.89 23.38 0.06
N PHE A 21 -3.94 23.50 -0.85
CA PHE A 21 -2.72 22.66 -0.85
C PHE A 21 -1.85 22.83 0.38
N GLY A 22 -1.82 24.02 1.00
CA GLY A 22 -1.01 24.27 2.20
C GLY A 22 -1.48 23.48 3.41
N ASP A 23 -2.78 23.44 3.66
CA ASP A 23 -3.37 22.70 4.77
C ASP A 23 -3.33 21.19 4.52
N MET A 24 -3.57 20.78 3.29
CA MET A 24 -3.41 19.40 2.85
C MET A 24 -1.97 18.91 3.10
N ALA A 25 -0.97 19.69 2.70
CA ALA A 25 0.44 19.33 2.87
C ALA A 25 0.82 19.13 4.34
N ARG A 26 0.43 20.07 5.20
CA ARG A 26 0.65 19.98 6.65
C ARG A 26 -0.04 18.75 7.26
N GLY A 27 -1.30 18.52 6.88
CA GLY A 27 -2.08 17.40 7.40
C GLY A 27 -1.49 16.04 7.00
N VAL A 28 -1.09 15.88 5.74
CA VAL A 28 -0.43 14.64 5.26
C VAL A 28 0.90 14.44 5.94
N GLN A 29 1.72 15.48 6.07
CA GLN A 29 3.01 15.41 6.74
C GLN A 29 2.83 15.01 8.21
N GLN A 30 1.90 15.64 8.92
CA GLN A 30 1.62 15.33 10.32
C GLN A 30 1.11 13.89 10.49
N PHE A 31 0.20 13.43 9.62
CA PHE A 31 -0.27 12.05 9.61
C PHE A 31 0.89 11.05 9.40
N PHE A 32 1.72 11.31 8.40
CA PHE A 32 2.81 10.38 8.06
C PHE A 32 3.85 10.30 9.18
N TRP A 33 4.30 11.44 9.69
CA TRP A 33 5.32 11.46 10.75
C TRP A 33 4.80 10.91 12.06
N ASN A 34 3.74 11.48 12.59
CA ASN A 34 3.30 11.17 13.96
C ASN A 34 2.55 9.85 14.04
N GLU A 35 1.73 9.53 13.03
CA GLU A 35 0.87 8.34 13.11
C GLU A 35 1.48 7.12 12.43
N VAL A 36 2.11 7.28 11.27
CA VAL A 36 2.70 6.13 10.56
C VAL A 36 4.10 5.83 11.10
N CYS A 37 5.01 6.80 11.11
CA CYS A 37 6.39 6.57 11.49
C CYS A 37 6.56 6.37 12.99
N ASP A 38 6.06 7.28 13.81
CA ASP A 38 6.31 7.26 15.25
C ASP A 38 5.49 6.17 15.97
N TRP A 39 4.23 6.02 15.59
CA TRP A 39 3.36 5.11 16.32
C TRP A 39 3.17 3.76 15.65
N TYR A 40 2.74 3.74 14.37
CA TYR A 40 2.34 2.49 13.74
C TYR A 40 3.52 1.55 13.45
N VAL A 41 4.64 2.10 13.00
CA VAL A 41 5.86 1.32 12.74
C VAL A 41 6.38 0.70 14.04
N GLU A 42 6.39 1.46 15.14
CA GLU A 42 6.86 0.95 16.44
C GLU A 42 5.96 -0.17 16.98
N VAL A 43 4.65 0.01 16.95
CA VAL A 43 3.69 -1.03 17.36
C VAL A 43 3.82 -2.28 16.48
N THR A 44 4.06 -2.10 15.19
CA THR A 44 4.20 -3.21 14.25
C THR A 44 5.49 -4.00 14.49
N LYS A 45 6.58 -3.39 14.96
CA LYS A 45 7.82 -4.09 15.31
C LYS A 45 7.60 -5.21 16.32
N ALA A 46 6.76 -4.97 17.32
CA ALA A 46 6.40 -5.99 18.32
C ALA A 46 5.64 -7.17 17.69
N ARG A 47 4.71 -6.88 16.78
CA ARG A 47 3.93 -7.90 16.07
C ARG A 47 4.73 -8.70 15.04
N LEU A 48 5.78 -8.11 14.47
CA LEU A 48 6.66 -8.80 13.53
C LEU A 48 7.50 -9.91 14.17
N LYS A 49 7.61 -9.91 15.49
CA LYS A 49 8.29 -10.97 16.27
C LYS A 49 7.35 -12.11 16.72
N GLY A 50 6.04 -11.93 16.57
CA GLY A 50 5.01 -12.88 16.99
C GLY A 50 4.55 -13.83 15.87
N GLU A 51 3.55 -14.65 16.21
CA GLU A 51 2.96 -15.66 15.29
C GLU A 51 2.24 -15.01 14.10
N ASP A 52 1.67 -13.80 14.27
CA ASP A 52 0.97 -13.04 13.23
C ASP A 52 1.89 -12.25 12.29
N ARG A 53 3.16 -12.63 12.21
CA ARG A 53 4.18 -11.90 11.46
C ARG A 53 3.76 -11.58 10.00
N LEU A 54 3.23 -12.56 9.28
CA LEU A 54 2.85 -12.39 7.87
C LEU A 54 1.71 -11.39 7.70
N GLN A 55 0.73 -11.43 8.59
CA GLN A 55 -0.39 -10.49 8.56
C GLN A 55 0.06 -9.07 8.94
N ALA A 56 0.93 -8.95 9.93
CA ALA A 56 1.51 -7.67 10.32
C ALA A 56 2.35 -7.05 9.20
N GLN A 57 3.13 -7.85 8.47
CA GLN A 57 3.89 -7.39 7.29
C GLN A 57 2.98 -6.89 6.18
N ARG A 58 1.92 -7.64 5.84
CA ARG A 58 0.95 -7.23 4.80
C ARG A 58 0.29 -5.90 5.14
N ASN A 59 -0.16 -5.77 6.37
CA ASN A 59 -0.80 -4.54 6.83
C ASN A 59 0.16 -3.36 6.83
N LEU A 60 1.41 -3.58 7.25
CA LEU A 60 2.45 -2.54 7.24
C LEU A 60 2.74 -2.06 5.83
N ILE A 61 2.94 -2.98 4.89
CA ILE A 61 3.22 -2.66 3.48
C ILE A 61 2.05 -1.89 2.88
N PHE A 62 0.81 -2.31 3.14
CA PHE A 62 -0.38 -1.63 2.65
C PHE A 62 -0.48 -0.18 3.18
N VAL A 63 -0.24 0.03 4.47
CA VAL A 63 -0.26 1.37 5.07
C VAL A 63 0.85 2.24 4.52
N LEU A 64 2.07 1.71 4.39
CA LEU A 64 3.21 2.45 3.82
C LEU A 64 2.96 2.81 2.35
N ASP A 65 2.53 1.86 1.52
CA ASP A 65 2.23 2.09 0.10
C ASP A 65 1.20 3.21 -0.07
N THR A 66 0.09 3.13 0.66
CA THR A 66 -0.97 4.13 0.59
C THR A 66 -0.48 5.50 1.08
N SER A 67 0.28 5.54 2.17
CA SER A 67 0.83 6.78 2.72
C SER A 67 1.82 7.46 1.76
N ILE A 68 2.69 6.69 1.12
CA ILE A 68 3.64 7.19 0.12
C ILE A 68 2.89 7.77 -1.09
N ARG A 69 1.83 7.12 -1.55
CA ARG A 69 0.98 7.64 -2.63
C ARG A 69 0.30 8.95 -2.27
N LEU A 70 -0.17 9.11 -1.02
CA LEU A 70 -0.76 10.37 -0.55
C LEU A 70 0.26 11.51 -0.50
N MET A 71 1.53 11.20 -0.20
CA MET A 71 2.61 12.18 -0.16
C MET A 71 3.18 12.51 -1.55
N HIS A 72 2.98 11.66 -2.54
CA HIS A 72 3.61 11.79 -3.85
C HIS A 72 3.34 13.14 -4.55
N PRO A 73 2.10 13.70 -4.53
CA PRO A 73 1.85 15.01 -5.12
C PRO A 73 2.63 16.16 -4.49
N LEU A 74 3.07 15.99 -3.24
CA LEU A 74 3.77 17.03 -2.46
C LEU A 74 5.29 16.89 -2.53
N MET A 75 5.77 15.65 -2.50
CA MET A 75 7.20 15.33 -2.45
C MET A 75 7.53 14.15 -3.38
N PRO A 76 7.47 14.34 -4.71
CA PRO A 76 7.62 13.25 -5.67
C PRO A 76 8.99 12.56 -5.61
N PHE A 77 10.07 13.30 -5.43
CA PHE A 77 11.42 12.73 -5.41
C PHE A 77 11.68 11.81 -4.22
N VAL A 78 11.28 12.24 -3.03
CA VAL A 78 11.46 11.45 -1.79
C VAL A 78 10.58 10.20 -1.82
N THR A 79 9.35 10.33 -2.25
CA THR A 79 8.41 9.21 -2.31
C THR A 79 8.80 8.17 -3.35
N GLU A 80 9.37 8.58 -4.48
CA GLU A 80 9.88 7.67 -5.50
C GLU A 80 11.09 6.86 -4.99
N GLU A 81 12.01 7.49 -4.28
CA GLU A 81 13.16 6.80 -3.69
C GLU A 81 12.73 5.78 -2.64
N ILE A 82 11.82 6.17 -1.74
CA ILE A 82 11.24 5.26 -0.75
C ILE A 82 10.50 4.11 -1.45
N TRP A 83 9.70 4.41 -2.47
CA TRP A 83 8.97 3.43 -3.25
C TRP A 83 9.90 2.39 -3.90
N THR A 84 10.96 2.86 -4.53
CA THR A 84 11.95 1.99 -5.17
C THR A 84 12.62 1.06 -4.15
N THR A 85 12.97 1.60 -2.98
CA THR A 85 13.53 0.82 -1.88
C THR A 85 12.54 -0.20 -1.34
N CYS A 86 11.29 0.20 -1.11
CA CYS A 86 10.22 -0.72 -0.68
C CYS A 86 9.97 -1.82 -1.71
N ARG A 87 9.93 -1.50 -3.00
CA ARG A 87 9.76 -2.50 -4.06
C ARG A 87 10.89 -3.52 -4.08
N ARG A 88 12.14 -3.09 -3.94
CA ARG A 88 13.29 -4.01 -3.85
C ARG A 88 13.16 -4.94 -2.64
N ALA A 89 12.79 -4.42 -1.49
CA ALA A 89 12.55 -5.23 -0.29
C ALA A 89 11.34 -6.17 -0.45
N CYS A 90 10.29 -5.73 -1.14
CA CYS A 90 9.07 -6.51 -1.35
C CYS A 90 9.18 -7.48 -2.54
N SER A 91 10.10 -7.31 -3.48
CA SER A 91 10.29 -8.23 -4.61
C SER A 91 10.69 -9.63 -4.18
N THR A 92 11.33 -9.74 -3.04
CA THR A 92 11.62 -11.03 -2.38
C THR A 92 10.40 -11.61 -1.66
N TRP A 93 9.36 -10.79 -1.47
CA TRP A 93 8.18 -11.13 -0.64
C TRP A 93 6.85 -11.16 -1.41
N THR A 94 6.79 -10.78 -2.68
CA THR A 94 5.53 -10.97 -3.41
C THR A 94 5.20 -12.45 -3.41
N PRO A 95 4.14 -12.89 -2.70
CA PRO A 95 3.53 -14.15 -3.03
C PRO A 95 3.20 -14.00 -4.50
N ARG A 96 3.87 -14.79 -5.34
CA ARG A 96 3.55 -14.91 -6.76
C ARG A 96 2.03 -14.86 -6.87
N GLN A 97 1.48 -13.74 -7.31
CA GLN A 97 0.07 -13.69 -7.66
C GLN A 97 -0.05 -14.74 -8.77
N ARG A 98 -0.44 -15.94 -8.36
CA ARG A 98 -0.91 -16.91 -9.32
C ARG A 98 -2.10 -16.21 -9.95
N GLY A 99 -1.91 -15.71 -11.16
CA GLY A 99 -3.00 -15.24 -11.98
C GLY A 99 -4.14 -16.27 -11.87
N PRO A 100 -5.39 -15.86 -12.01
CA PRO A 100 -6.52 -16.74 -11.81
C PRO A 100 -6.20 -18.05 -12.51
N ARG A 101 -6.18 -19.16 -11.76
CA ARG A 101 -5.95 -20.49 -12.33
C ARG A 101 -7.05 -20.64 -13.37
N ARG A 102 -6.66 -20.61 -14.62
CA ARG A 102 -7.60 -20.93 -15.72
C ARG A 102 -8.31 -22.20 -15.31
N GLY A 103 -9.60 -22.06 -15.03
CA GLY A 103 -10.39 -23.13 -14.45
C GLY A 103 -10.36 -24.36 -15.37
N ALA A 104 -10.71 -25.51 -14.84
CA ALA A 104 -10.84 -26.77 -15.62
C ALA A 104 -11.72 -26.57 -16.87
N HIS A 105 -12.66 -25.63 -16.81
CA HIS A 105 -13.55 -25.23 -17.92
C HIS A 105 -12.78 -24.70 -19.15
N ASP A 106 -11.77 -23.84 -18.95
CA ASP A 106 -10.96 -23.29 -20.06
C ASP A 106 -10.12 -24.35 -20.76
N ARG A 107 -9.73 -25.41 -20.04
CA ARG A 107 -9.01 -26.54 -20.61
C ARG A 107 -9.91 -27.42 -21.48
N GLN A 108 -11.19 -27.59 -21.13
CA GLN A 108 -12.16 -28.33 -21.92
C GLN A 108 -12.48 -27.60 -23.21
N VAL A 109 -12.66 -26.28 -23.17
CA VAL A 109 -12.93 -25.46 -24.36
C VAL A 109 -11.75 -25.48 -25.34
N ALA A 110 -10.52 -25.40 -24.83
CA ALA A 110 -9.29 -25.45 -25.63
C ALA A 110 -9.11 -26.86 -26.30
N ARG A 111 -9.53 -27.93 -25.61
CA ARG A 111 -9.46 -29.29 -26.15
C ARG A 111 -10.51 -29.53 -27.24
N ALA A 112 -11.72 -28.98 -27.07
CA ALA A 112 -12.79 -29.09 -28.07
C ALA A 112 -12.47 -28.35 -29.39
N ARG A 113 -11.68 -27.27 -29.34
CA ARG A 113 -11.25 -26.52 -30.54
C ARG A 113 -10.15 -27.19 -31.35
N ARG A 114 -9.45 -28.18 -30.81
CA ARG A 114 -8.39 -28.93 -31.53
C ARG A 114 -8.93 -30.18 -32.28
N LEU A 115 -10.19 -30.51 -32.10
CA LEU A 115 -10.84 -31.70 -32.68
C LEU A 115 -11.80 -31.35 -33.81
N ARG A 116 -11.72 -30.12 -34.36
CA ARG A 116 -12.42 -29.70 -35.57
C ARG A 116 -11.40 -29.34 -36.67
#